data_de7585171f82121c0545ad617387d456
#
_entry.id   de7585171f82121c0545ad617387d456
#
_cell.length_a   1.000
_cell.length_b   1.000
_cell.length_c   1.000
_cell.angle_alpha   90.00
_cell.angle_beta   90.00
_cell.angle_gamma   90.00
#
_symmetry.space_group_name_H-M   'P 1'
#
loop_
_entity.id
_entity.type
_entity.pdbx_description
1 polymer ?
#
loop_
_entity_poly.entity_id
_entity_poly.type
_entity_poly.pdbx_seq_one_letter_code
_entity_poly.pdbx_strand_id
1 'polypeptide(L)'
;ASAFPDAAPVRYNLGTALRQTSSGFLLGWIFYLPLAVVGVPPLVFGVVALIDLLYQFWVHTQQVGKLGWFDRWFCSPSNHRAHHAVNERYLDKNYGGILILWDRLFGTFVEEDERDPVVYGTRAPLRSFNPLGANLQVYRELALDSWRARSWADKLRVWLAPPGWRPAD
;
A
#
# COMPACT_ATOMS: atom_id res chain seq x y z
N ALA A 1 -21.64 -7.06 12.05
CA ALA A 1 -21.55 -8.27 11.22
C ALA A 1 -20.29 -8.12 10.38
N SER A 2 -19.28 -8.97 10.58
CA SER A 2 -18.03 -8.93 9.82
C SER A 2 -18.35 -9.19 8.34
N ALA A 3 -17.85 -8.33 7.47
CA ALA A 3 -18.04 -8.47 6.02
C ALA A 3 -17.39 -9.75 5.44
N PHE A 4 -16.60 -10.47 6.26
CA PHE A 4 -15.89 -11.71 5.88
C PHE A 4 -15.87 -12.71 7.03
N PRO A 5 -16.98 -13.46 7.27
CA PRO A 5 -17.08 -14.39 8.40
C PRO A 5 -16.10 -15.58 8.33
N ASP A 6 -15.49 -15.85 7.18
CA ASP A 6 -14.64 -17.04 6.94
C ASP A 6 -13.17 -16.73 6.69
N ALA A 7 -12.73 -15.48 6.81
CA ALA A 7 -11.32 -15.15 6.67
C ALA A 7 -10.59 -15.51 7.96
N ALA A 8 -9.73 -16.52 7.92
CA ALA A 8 -8.78 -16.78 8.99
C ALA A 8 -8.02 -15.47 9.31
N PRO A 9 -7.83 -15.13 10.60
CA PRO A 9 -7.18 -13.87 10.96
C PRO A 9 -5.79 -13.82 10.32
N VAL A 10 -5.61 -12.90 9.38
CA VAL A 10 -4.30 -12.66 8.77
C VAL A 10 -3.42 -12.07 9.85
N ARG A 11 -2.39 -12.80 10.25
CA ARG A 11 -1.42 -12.31 11.23
C ARG A 11 -0.47 -11.34 10.56
N TYR A 12 -0.45 -10.12 11.07
CA TYR A 12 0.50 -9.10 10.66
C TYR A 12 1.85 -9.34 11.34
N ASN A 13 2.87 -9.63 10.56
CA ASN A 13 4.20 -9.98 11.06
C ASN A 13 5.30 -9.63 10.04
N LEU A 14 6.55 -9.83 10.43
CA LEU A 14 7.71 -9.56 9.58
C LEU A 14 7.69 -10.32 8.24
N GLY A 15 7.01 -11.46 8.15
CA GLY A 15 6.80 -12.16 6.88
C GLY A 15 5.95 -11.36 5.87
N THR A 16 5.10 -10.46 6.34
CA THR A 16 4.35 -9.52 5.49
C THR A 16 5.31 -8.49 4.89
N ALA A 17 6.27 -7.99 5.67
CA ALA A 17 7.28 -7.05 5.19
C ALA A 17 8.19 -7.61 4.10
N LEU A 18 8.43 -8.93 4.10
CA LEU A 18 9.24 -9.60 3.08
C LEU A 18 8.51 -9.82 1.75
N ARG A 19 7.18 -9.68 1.72
CA ARG A 19 6.36 -9.86 0.51
C ARG A 19 6.21 -8.53 -0.23
N GLN A 20 7.25 -8.12 -0.91
CA GLN A 20 7.24 -6.92 -1.75
C GLN A 20 6.50 -7.17 -3.06
N THR A 21 5.78 -6.17 -3.55
CA THR A 21 5.09 -6.24 -4.84
C THR A 21 6.07 -6.11 -5.99
N SER A 22 5.86 -6.86 -7.07
CA SER A 22 6.66 -6.76 -8.30
C SER A 22 6.46 -5.44 -9.05
N SER A 23 5.39 -4.71 -8.78
CA SER A 23 5.06 -3.43 -9.42
C SER A 23 6.16 -2.36 -9.23
N GLY A 24 6.81 -2.34 -8.06
CA GLY A 24 7.93 -1.44 -7.80
C GLY A 24 9.09 -1.65 -8.78
N PHE A 25 9.43 -2.89 -9.08
CA PHE A 25 10.48 -3.23 -10.04
C PHE A 25 10.09 -2.89 -11.50
N LEU A 26 8.83 -3.15 -11.89
CA LEU A 26 8.40 -2.99 -13.27
C LEU A 26 8.12 -1.53 -13.65
N LEU A 27 7.47 -0.77 -12.80
CA LEU A 27 6.97 0.58 -13.13
C LEU A 27 7.38 1.65 -12.12
N GLY A 28 7.74 1.28 -10.90
CA GLY A 28 8.04 2.23 -9.82
C GLY A 28 9.19 3.18 -10.14
N TRP A 29 10.19 2.72 -10.91
CA TRP A 29 11.33 3.54 -11.30
C TRP A 29 10.96 4.80 -12.10
N ILE A 30 9.84 4.78 -12.84
CA ILE A 30 9.36 5.93 -13.62
C ILE A 30 9.12 7.15 -12.72
N PHE A 31 8.60 6.92 -11.51
CA PHE A 31 8.32 7.98 -10.55
C PHE A 31 9.60 8.61 -9.96
N TYR A 32 10.75 7.96 -10.11
CA TYR A 32 12.05 8.47 -9.66
C TYR A 32 12.85 9.16 -10.76
N LEU A 33 12.40 9.12 -12.03
CA LEU A 33 13.05 9.84 -13.13
C LEU A 33 13.20 11.34 -12.87
N PRO A 34 12.24 12.06 -12.27
CA PRO A 34 12.42 13.47 -11.93
C PRO A 34 13.62 13.73 -11.04
N LEU A 35 13.93 12.82 -10.11
CA LEU A 35 15.12 12.94 -9.24
C LEU A 35 16.42 12.83 -10.05
N ALA A 36 16.45 11.93 -11.03
CA ALA A 36 17.60 11.82 -11.93
C ALA A 36 17.79 13.09 -12.77
N VAL A 37 16.68 13.67 -13.27
CA VAL A 37 16.71 14.91 -14.06
C VAL A 37 17.24 16.09 -13.27
N VAL A 38 16.89 16.20 -11.98
CA VAL A 38 17.44 17.26 -11.09
C VAL A 38 18.84 16.94 -10.54
N GLY A 39 19.45 15.84 -10.99
CA GLY A 39 20.85 15.52 -10.70
C GLY A 39 21.09 14.81 -9.36
N VAL A 40 20.09 14.14 -8.78
CA VAL A 40 20.31 13.33 -7.58
C VAL A 40 21.23 12.14 -7.91
N PRO A 41 22.39 12.00 -7.26
CA PRO A 41 23.29 10.89 -7.54
C PRO A 41 22.63 9.53 -7.23
N PRO A 42 22.83 8.50 -8.07
CA PRO A 42 22.26 7.17 -7.85
C PRO A 42 22.62 6.56 -6.49
N LEU A 43 23.83 6.84 -5.99
CA LEU A 43 24.26 6.38 -4.66
C LEU A 43 23.41 6.99 -3.55
N VAL A 44 23.12 8.29 -3.61
CA VAL A 44 22.25 8.97 -2.62
C VAL A 44 20.86 8.37 -2.65
N PHE A 45 20.29 8.18 -3.86
CA PHE A 45 19.01 7.52 -4.02
C PHE A 45 19.02 6.12 -3.41
N GLY A 46 20.03 5.29 -3.70
CA GLY A 46 20.15 3.93 -3.17
C GLY A 46 20.25 3.89 -1.64
N VAL A 47 21.03 4.80 -1.05
CA VAL A 47 21.16 4.89 0.42
C VAL A 47 19.82 5.29 1.06
N VAL A 48 19.13 6.31 0.52
CA VAL A 48 17.83 6.75 1.05
C VAL A 48 16.79 5.64 0.92
N ALA A 49 16.74 4.95 -0.23
CA ALA A 49 15.83 3.82 -0.44
C ALA A 49 16.11 2.67 0.55
N LEU A 50 17.38 2.38 0.84
CA LEU A 50 17.74 1.37 1.84
C LEU A 50 17.32 1.78 3.26
N ILE A 51 17.50 3.04 3.64
CA ILE A 51 17.05 3.57 4.93
C ILE A 51 15.54 3.43 5.04
N ASP A 52 14.79 3.81 4.01
CA ASP A 52 13.33 3.68 3.97
C ASP A 52 12.89 2.22 4.10
N LEU A 53 13.52 1.31 3.37
CA LEU A 53 13.25 -0.13 3.44
C LEU A 53 13.49 -0.70 4.84
N LEU A 54 14.61 -0.36 5.47
CA LEU A 54 14.94 -0.80 6.83
C LEU A 54 13.99 -0.21 7.86
N TYR A 55 13.62 1.06 7.67
CA TYR A 55 12.63 1.69 8.53
C TYR A 55 11.27 1.01 8.40
N GLN A 56 10.78 0.79 7.21
CA GLN A 56 9.51 0.11 6.98
C GLN A 56 9.50 -1.34 7.50
N PHE A 57 10.65 -2.01 7.54
CA PHE A 57 10.72 -3.36 8.08
C PHE A 57 10.32 -3.43 9.57
N TRP A 58 10.86 -2.54 10.42
CA TRP A 58 10.58 -2.59 11.85
C TRP A 58 9.16 -2.19 12.23
N VAL A 59 8.47 -1.37 11.43
CA VAL A 59 7.08 -0.95 11.72
C VAL A 59 6.06 -2.07 11.50
N HIS A 60 6.45 -3.16 10.83
CA HIS A 60 5.59 -4.32 10.58
C HIS A 60 5.50 -5.25 11.80
N THR A 61 4.98 -4.74 12.92
CA THR A 61 4.81 -5.51 14.16
C THR A 61 3.53 -5.16 14.90
N GLN A 62 2.96 -6.15 15.61
CA GLN A 62 1.85 -5.97 16.53
C GLN A 62 2.30 -5.80 17.99
N GLN A 63 3.59 -5.99 18.27
CA GLN A 63 4.11 -6.00 19.65
C GLN A 63 4.32 -4.61 20.22
N VAL A 64 4.45 -3.59 19.37
CA VAL A 64 4.67 -2.19 19.78
C VAL A 64 3.35 -1.44 19.69
N GLY A 65 2.89 -0.90 20.81
CA GLY A 65 1.71 -0.04 20.88
C GLY A 65 1.97 1.37 20.38
N LYS A 66 1.13 2.31 20.81
CA LYS A 66 1.31 3.73 20.53
C LYS A 66 2.53 4.28 21.24
N LEU A 67 3.33 5.08 20.53
CA LEU A 67 4.57 5.69 21.01
C LEU A 67 4.41 7.18 21.35
N GLY A 68 3.18 7.67 21.44
CA GLY A 68 2.84 9.01 21.90
C GLY A 68 3.35 10.12 20.96
N TRP A 69 4.37 10.90 21.40
CA TRP A 69 4.89 12.00 20.61
C TRP A 69 5.52 11.55 19.29
N PHE A 70 6.10 10.34 19.25
CA PHE A 70 6.70 9.77 18.05
C PHE A 70 5.67 9.56 16.94
N ASP A 71 4.47 9.07 17.29
CA ASP A 71 3.37 8.83 16.34
C ASP A 71 2.88 10.12 15.65
N ARG A 72 3.24 11.28 16.20
CA ARG A 72 2.85 12.57 15.62
C ARG A 72 3.70 12.97 14.41
N TRP A 73 4.94 12.50 14.36
CA TRP A 73 5.92 12.91 13.35
C TRP A 73 6.35 11.77 12.45
N PHE A 74 6.44 10.56 13.02
CA PHE A 74 6.98 9.40 12.33
C PHE A 74 5.91 8.31 12.17
N CYS A 75 6.08 7.52 11.11
CA CYS A 75 5.31 6.31 10.93
C CYS A 75 5.76 5.29 11.98
N SER A 76 4.92 5.06 12.97
CA SER A 76 5.11 4.04 14.00
C SER A 76 4.41 2.73 13.61
N PRO A 77 4.66 1.63 14.33
CA PRO A 77 3.88 0.41 14.14
C PRO A 77 2.36 0.62 14.26
N SER A 78 1.89 1.48 15.16
CA SER A 78 0.47 1.82 15.28
C SER A 78 -0.07 2.53 14.02
N ASN A 79 0.64 3.54 13.52
CA ASN A 79 0.27 4.23 12.29
C ASN A 79 0.28 3.30 11.07
N HIS A 80 1.27 2.40 11.01
CA HIS A 80 1.44 1.48 9.89
C HIS A 80 0.42 0.32 9.92
N ARG A 81 -0.02 -0.11 11.11
CA ARG A 81 -1.14 -1.06 11.22
C ARG A 81 -2.43 -0.51 10.63
N ALA A 82 -2.74 0.76 10.88
CA ALA A 82 -3.88 1.43 10.26
C ALA A 82 -3.76 1.46 8.72
N HIS A 83 -2.54 1.66 8.18
CA HIS A 83 -2.29 1.57 6.73
C HIS A 83 -2.65 0.20 6.14
N HIS A 84 -2.37 -0.87 6.85
CA HIS A 84 -2.67 -2.24 6.40
C HIS A 84 -4.07 -2.75 6.73
N ALA A 85 -4.92 -1.91 7.29
CA ALA A 85 -6.27 -2.30 7.70
C ALA A 85 -7.26 -2.26 6.53
N VAL A 86 -8.24 -3.17 6.56
CA VAL A 86 -9.36 -3.21 5.62
C VAL A 86 -10.64 -2.60 6.16
N ASN A 87 -10.63 -2.11 7.42
CA ASN A 87 -11.74 -1.37 7.98
C ASN A 87 -11.98 -0.10 7.15
N GLU A 88 -13.23 0.27 6.94
CA GLU A 88 -13.63 1.44 6.15
C GLU A 88 -12.95 2.74 6.60
N ARG A 89 -12.79 2.92 7.92
CA ARG A 89 -12.15 4.08 8.53
C ARG A 89 -10.68 4.25 8.14
N TYR A 90 -9.96 3.14 7.93
CA TYR A 90 -8.52 3.12 7.68
C TYR A 90 -8.15 3.00 6.21
N LEU A 91 -9.15 2.81 5.33
CA LEU A 91 -8.89 2.69 3.89
C LEU A 91 -8.28 3.98 3.34
N ASP A 92 -7.27 3.82 2.51
CA ASP A 92 -6.56 4.91 1.86
C ASP A 92 -5.98 5.93 2.86
N LYS A 93 -5.42 5.44 3.97
CA LYS A 93 -4.84 6.23 5.04
C LYS A 93 -3.38 5.85 5.32
N ASN A 94 -2.66 6.78 5.94
CA ASN A 94 -1.32 6.60 6.48
C ASN A 94 -0.29 6.07 5.48
N TYR A 95 -0.12 6.77 4.35
CA TYR A 95 0.81 6.38 3.28
C TYR A 95 2.29 6.65 3.60
N GLY A 96 2.59 7.49 4.58
CA GLY A 96 3.95 7.87 4.94
C GLY A 96 4.81 6.68 5.37
N GLY A 97 5.90 6.41 4.67
CA GLY A 97 6.83 5.33 5.00
C GLY A 97 7.66 5.63 6.26
N ILE A 98 8.21 6.84 6.37
CA ILE A 98 9.00 7.30 7.53
C ILE A 98 8.29 8.45 8.24
N LEU A 99 7.87 9.48 7.51
CA LEU A 99 7.28 10.69 8.05
C LEU A 99 5.76 10.67 7.84
N ILE A 100 5.01 10.59 8.94
CA ILE A 100 3.54 10.69 8.92
C ILE A 100 3.05 12.13 8.72
N LEU A 101 3.97 13.07 8.71
CA LEU A 101 3.70 14.49 8.49
C LEU A 101 2.99 14.74 7.15
N TRP A 102 3.34 13.98 6.12
CA TRP A 102 2.72 14.07 4.80
C TRP A 102 1.24 13.69 4.84
N ASP A 103 0.90 12.64 5.57
CA ASP A 103 -0.50 12.24 5.73
C ASP A 103 -1.32 13.30 6.48
N ARG A 104 -0.73 13.97 7.46
CA ARG A 104 -1.37 15.10 8.15
C ARG A 104 -1.59 16.28 7.22
N LEU A 105 -0.61 16.60 6.39
CA LEU A 105 -0.67 17.70 5.42
C LEU A 105 -1.74 17.47 4.35
N PHE A 106 -1.83 16.23 3.84
CA PHE A 106 -2.79 15.86 2.78
C PHE A 106 -4.13 15.33 3.29
N GLY A 107 -4.35 15.27 4.62
CA GLY A 107 -5.61 14.82 5.20
C GLY A 107 -5.85 13.30 5.10
N THR A 108 -4.80 12.52 4.88
CA THR A 108 -4.85 11.06 4.83
C THR A 108 -4.49 10.40 6.16
N PHE A 109 -4.17 11.19 7.19
CA PHE A 109 -3.82 10.65 8.50
C PHE A 109 -5.06 10.15 9.26
N VAL A 110 -4.94 8.96 9.84
CA VAL A 110 -5.88 8.42 10.83
C VAL A 110 -5.12 7.69 11.93
N GLU A 111 -5.52 7.92 13.16
CA GLU A 111 -4.96 7.24 14.33
C GLU A 111 -5.67 5.89 14.56
N GLU A 112 -4.90 4.85 14.92
CA GLU A 112 -5.45 3.57 15.35
C GLU A 112 -6.36 3.77 16.58
N ASP A 113 -7.58 3.23 16.53
CA ASP A 113 -8.59 3.37 17.59
C ASP A 113 -8.89 2.00 18.20
N GLU A 114 -8.78 1.89 19.52
CA GLU A 114 -9.10 0.66 20.26
C GLU A 114 -10.56 0.25 20.14
N ARG A 115 -11.45 1.19 19.81
CA ARG A 115 -12.89 0.94 19.62
C ARG A 115 -13.20 0.35 18.25
N ASP A 116 -12.28 0.50 17.29
CA ASP A 116 -12.36 -0.08 15.95
C ASP A 116 -11.02 -0.79 15.66
N PRO A 117 -10.82 -1.98 16.24
CA PRO A 117 -9.58 -2.72 16.11
C PRO A 117 -9.25 -3.01 14.65
N VAL A 118 -7.98 -2.88 14.31
CA VAL A 118 -7.48 -3.10 12.95
C VAL A 118 -7.73 -4.53 12.50
N VAL A 119 -8.38 -4.67 11.35
CA VAL A 119 -8.58 -5.94 10.66
C VAL A 119 -7.68 -5.97 9.43
N TYR A 120 -6.78 -6.96 9.36
CA TYR A 120 -5.85 -7.12 8.26
C TYR A 120 -6.41 -7.97 7.14
N GLY A 121 -6.05 -7.63 5.90
CA GLY A 121 -6.45 -8.43 4.75
C GLY A 121 -6.40 -7.63 3.46
N THR A 122 -7.10 -8.15 2.47
CA THR A 122 -7.39 -7.46 1.22
C THR A 122 -8.87 -7.59 0.92
N ARG A 123 -9.49 -6.57 0.32
CA ARG A 123 -10.92 -6.60 -0.04
C ARG A 123 -11.28 -7.75 -0.99
N ALA A 124 -10.32 -8.16 -1.82
CA ALA A 124 -10.45 -9.29 -2.75
C ALA A 124 -9.27 -10.24 -2.52
N PRO A 125 -9.36 -11.14 -1.53
CA PRO A 125 -8.24 -12.03 -1.22
C PRO A 125 -8.02 -13.01 -2.38
N LEU A 126 -6.78 -13.08 -2.83
CA LEU A 126 -6.35 -14.12 -3.78
C LEU A 126 -6.29 -15.45 -3.04
N ARG A 127 -7.26 -16.33 -3.30
CA ARG A 127 -7.31 -17.69 -2.73
C ARG A 127 -6.38 -18.66 -3.47
N SER A 128 -5.13 -18.24 -3.70
CA SER A 128 -4.15 -19.04 -4.44
C SER A 128 -2.75 -18.84 -3.88
N PHE A 129 -1.98 -19.92 -3.82
CA PHE A 129 -0.56 -19.89 -3.48
C PHE A 129 0.35 -19.82 -4.72
N ASN A 130 -0.22 -19.66 -5.92
CA ASN A 130 0.57 -19.50 -7.14
C ASN A 130 1.22 -18.11 -7.17
N PRO A 131 2.57 -18.02 -7.03
CA PRO A 131 3.26 -16.72 -6.98
C PRO A 131 3.20 -15.97 -8.31
N LEU A 132 3.18 -16.65 -9.44
CA LEU A 132 3.03 -16.00 -10.75
C LEU A 132 1.64 -15.42 -10.91
N GLY A 133 0.60 -16.20 -10.56
CA GLY A 133 -0.78 -15.73 -10.57
C GLY A 133 -0.98 -14.52 -9.66
N ALA A 134 -0.42 -14.55 -8.45
CA ALA A 134 -0.51 -13.46 -7.50
C ALA A 134 0.10 -12.15 -8.01
N ASN A 135 1.23 -12.22 -8.71
CA ASN A 135 1.91 -11.06 -9.26
C ASN A 135 1.30 -10.53 -10.57
N LEU A 136 0.70 -11.40 -11.38
CA LEU A 136 0.20 -11.04 -12.70
C LEU A 136 -1.30 -10.78 -12.75
N GLN A 137 -2.06 -11.16 -11.72
CA GLN A 137 -3.52 -11.06 -11.69
C GLN A 137 -3.99 -9.64 -11.99
N VAL A 138 -3.49 -8.65 -11.28
CA VAL A 138 -3.92 -7.25 -11.42
C VAL A 138 -3.65 -6.74 -12.84
N TYR A 139 -2.47 -7.02 -13.38
CA TYR A 139 -2.12 -6.62 -14.75
C TYR A 139 -3.01 -7.30 -15.79
N ARG A 140 -3.34 -8.58 -15.58
CA ARG A 140 -4.26 -9.31 -16.44
C ARG A 140 -5.67 -8.71 -16.41
N GLU A 141 -6.18 -8.39 -15.22
CA GLU A 141 -7.50 -7.76 -15.06
C GLU A 141 -7.53 -6.39 -15.75
N LEU A 142 -6.54 -5.53 -15.49
CA LEU A 142 -6.43 -4.23 -16.16
C LEU A 142 -6.34 -4.36 -17.69
N ALA A 143 -5.57 -5.32 -18.19
CA ALA A 143 -5.46 -5.56 -19.62
C ALA A 143 -6.80 -6.01 -20.23
N LEU A 144 -7.54 -6.89 -19.55
CA LEU A 144 -8.84 -7.36 -19.99
C LEU A 144 -9.88 -6.23 -19.93
N ASP A 145 -9.91 -5.43 -18.89
CA ASP A 145 -10.84 -4.31 -18.77
C ASP A 145 -10.53 -3.22 -19.82
N SER A 146 -9.25 -2.94 -20.07
CA SER A 146 -8.83 -2.05 -21.12
C SER A 146 -9.21 -2.58 -22.53
N TRP A 147 -9.06 -3.89 -22.76
CA TRP A 147 -9.47 -4.51 -24.02
C TRP A 147 -10.97 -4.41 -24.26
N ARG A 148 -11.79 -4.64 -23.22
CA ARG A 148 -13.26 -4.60 -23.26
C ARG A 148 -13.81 -3.18 -23.36
N ALA A 149 -13.08 -2.17 -22.91
CA ALA A 149 -13.51 -0.78 -22.94
C ALA A 149 -13.79 -0.33 -24.37
N ARG A 150 -14.94 0.33 -24.58
CA ARG A 150 -15.40 0.77 -25.89
C ARG A 150 -14.68 2.03 -26.40
N SER A 151 -14.35 2.95 -25.49
CA SER A 151 -13.68 4.21 -25.84
C SER A 151 -12.18 4.16 -25.57
N TRP A 152 -11.39 4.88 -26.36
CA TRP A 152 -9.97 5.05 -26.12
C TRP A 152 -9.69 5.77 -24.78
N ALA A 153 -10.56 6.69 -24.38
CA ALA A 153 -10.45 7.36 -23.09
C ALA A 153 -10.61 6.38 -21.93
N ASP A 154 -11.56 5.44 -22.01
CA ASP A 154 -11.75 4.43 -20.97
C ASP A 154 -10.63 3.41 -20.94
N LYS A 155 -10.06 3.05 -22.10
CA LYS A 155 -8.85 2.22 -22.19
C LYS A 155 -7.68 2.81 -21.40
N LEU A 156 -7.48 4.11 -21.49
CA LEU A 156 -6.45 4.82 -20.71
C LEU A 156 -6.86 4.97 -19.24
N ARG A 157 -8.12 5.28 -18.95
CA ARG A 157 -8.61 5.44 -17.59
C ARG A 157 -8.48 4.18 -16.77
N VAL A 158 -8.66 2.99 -17.32
CA VAL A 158 -8.43 1.70 -16.63
C VAL A 158 -7.05 1.67 -15.96
N TRP A 159 -6.03 2.26 -16.57
CA TRP A 159 -4.65 2.26 -16.06
C TRP A 159 -4.32 3.44 -15.12
N LEU A 160 -5.06 4.55 -15.23
CA LEU A 160 -4.72 5.82 -14.56
C LEU A 160 -5.72 6.21 -13.47
N ALA A 161 -6.92 5.64 -13.47
CA ALA A 161 -7.95 5.92 -12.50
C ALA A 161 -7.66 5.27 -11.13
N PRO A 162 -8.30 5.74 -10.06
CA PRO A 162 -8.21 5.10 -8.76
C PRO A 162 -8.55 3.60 -8.80
N PRO A 163 -7.93 2.78 -7.93
CA PRO A 163 -8.20 1.36 -7.86
C PRO A 163 -9.69 1.05 -7.71
N GLY A 164 -10.18 0.09 -8.50
CA GLY A 164 -11.60 -0.29 -8.49
C GLY A 164 -12.48 0.45 -9.49
N TRP A 165 -11.96 1.45 -10.19
CA TRP A 165 -12.68 2.08 -11.29
C TRP A 165 -12.84 1.08 -12.45
N ARG A 166 -14.05 1.03 -13.02
CA ARG A 166 -14.35 0.23 -14.22
C ARG A 166 -15.13 1.08 -15.22
N PRO A 167 -14.92 0.87 -16.53
CA PRO A 167 -15.74 1.53 -17.56
C PRO A 167 -17.20 1.13 -17.38
N ALA A 168 -18.13 2.05 -17.66
CA ALA A 168 -19.55 1.73 -17.74
C ALA A 168 -19.79 0.81 -18.95
N ASP A 169 -20.63 -0.19 -18.76
CA ASP A 169 -21.06 -1.15 -19.79
C ASP A 169 -21.75 -0.49 -20.99
#